data_af028989be9e543f803b565f6d8c0f64
#
_entry.id   af028989be9e543f803b565f6d8c0f64
#
_cell.length_a   1.000
_cell.length_b   1.000
_cell.length_c   1.000
_cell.angle_alpha   90.00
_cell.angle_beta   90.00
_cell.angle_gamma   90.00
#
_symmetry.space_group_name_H-M   'P 1'
#
loop_
_entity.id
_entity.type
_entity.pdbx_description
1 polymer ?
#
loop_
_entity_poly.entity_id
_entity_poly.type
_entity_poly.pdbx_seq_one_letter_code
_entity_poly.pdbx_strand_id
1 'polypeptide(L)'
;MERIPILQMEDFLLVTIQVDMHDRLAMTLQDDLTNRIVKTGVKGVLIEISSLEIVDSFIGRILNNIATMSRILDAETVVVGMQPAVAITLVELGLSLTGVRTALSVEKGMNLLRKSLGLSADAEA
;
A
#
# COMPACT_ATOMS: atom_id res chain seq x y z
N MET A 1 1.44 20.98 9.52
CA MET A 1 1.79 20.34 8.25
C MET A 1 1.05 19.00 8.13
N GLU A 2 0.40 18.81 7.01
CA GLU A 2 -0.38 17.61 6.79
C GLU A 2 0.50 16.44 6.45
N ARG A 3 0.27 15.30 7.10
CA ARG A 3 1.00 14.05 6.83
C ARG A 3 0.08 12.88 7.03
N ILE A 4 0.31 11.84 6.27
CA ILE A 4 -0.40 10.57 6.44
C ILE A 4 0.42 9.71 7.39
N PRO A 5 -0.16 9.27 8.51
CA PRO A 5 0.59 8.46 9.49
C PRO A 5 1.02 7.13 8.90
N ILE A 6 2.22 6.71 9.27
CA ILE A 6 2.74 5.39 8.91
C ILE A 6 2.94 4.64 10.22
N LEU A 7 2.24 3.52 10.35
CA LEU A 7 2.32 2.70 11.56
C LEU A 7 3.11 1.44 11.27
N GLN A 8 3.88 0.99 12.24
CA GLN A 8 4.56 -0.30 12.11
C GLN A 8 3.71 -1.36 12.80
N MET A 9 3.35 -2.39 12.07
CA MET A 9 2.59 -3.53 12.58
C MET A 9 3.42 -4.77 12.32
N GLU A 10 3.96 -5.36 13.38
CA GLU A 10 4.85 -6.52 13.28
C GLU A 10 6.02 -6.16 12.36
N ASP A 11 6.20 -6.89 11.28
CA ASP A 11 7.30 -6.66 10.33
C ASP A 11 6.89 -5.83 9.13
N PHE A 12 5.75 -5.16 9.21
CA PHE A 12 5.18 -4.43 8.08
C PHE A 12 4.87 -2.99 8.46
N LEU A 13 4.76 -2.13 7.46
CA LEU A 13 4.26 -0.78 7.63
C LEU A 13 2.82 -0.72 7.15
N LEU A 14 2.00 0.03 7.86
CA LEU A 14 0.60 0.25 7.50
C LEU A 14 0.36 1.73 7.25
N VAL A 15 -0.20 2.04 6.09
CA VAL A 15 -0.62 3.38 5.71
C VAL A 15 -2.12 3.34 5.48
N THR A 16 -2.87 4.23 6.12
CA THR A 16 -4.31 4.34 5.89
C THR A 16 -4.58 5.68 5.20
N ILE A 17 -5.18 5.62 4.02
CA ILE A 17 -5.50 6.81 3.26
C ILE A 17 -6.98 7.10 3.44
N GLN A 18 -7.29 8.20 4.15
CA GLN A 18 -8.65 8.57 4.51
C GLN A 18 -9.06 9.94 3.99
N VAL A 19 -8.14 10.64 3.34
CA VAL A 19 -8.36 12.01 2.90
C VAL A 19 -8.02 12.15 1.44
N ASP A 20 -8.51 13.23 0.83
CA ASP A 20 -8.15 13.53 -0.54
C ASP A 20 -6.65 13.72 -0.65
N MET A 21 -6.07 13.05 -1.62
CA MET A 21 -4.64 13.12 -1.84
C MET A 21 -4.34 14.18 -2.89
N HIS A 22 -3.52 15.18 -2.52
CA HIS A 22 -3.02 16.16 -3.47
C HIS A 22 -1.52 15.99 -3.62
N ASP A 23 -0.94 16.70 -4.58
CA ASP A 23 0.47 16.49 -4.96
C ASP A 23 1.42 16.54 -3.77
N ARG A 24 1.30 17.57 -2.95
CA ARG A 24 2.21 17.75 -1.82
C ARG A 24 2.08 16.62 -0.81
N LEU A 25 0.85 16.25 -0.48
CA LEU A 25 0.60 15.19 0.49
C LEU A 25 1.11 13.84 -0.04
N ALA A 26 0.91 13.60 -1.33
CA ALA A 26 1.40 12.38 -1.97
C ALA A 26 2.91 12.31 -1.94
N MET A 27 3.59 13.41 -2.26
CA MET A 27 5.05 13.44 -2.22
C MET A 27 5.58 13.27 -0.81
N THR A 28 4.92 13.90 0.16
CA THR A 28 5.30 13.75 1.58
C THR A 28 5.15 12.29 2.00
N LEU A 29 4.06 11.64 1.62
CA LEU A 29 3.85 10.24 1.94
C LEU A 29 4.94 9.36 1.33
N GLN A 30 5.25 9.60 0.06
CA GLN A 30 6.30 8.81 -0.61
C GLN A 30 7.65 8.98 0.07
N ASP A 31 8.00 10.22 0.45
CA ASP A 31 9.25 10.48 1.15
C ASP A 31 9.27 9.83 2.52
N ASP A 32 8.19 9.98 3.29
CA ASP A 32 8.10 9.39 4.63
C ASP A 32 8.19 7.87 4.56
N LEU A 33 7.51 7.28 3.59
CA LEU A 33 7.50 5.83 3.43
C LEU A 33 8.87 5.30 3.03
N THR A 34 9.52 5.98 2.08
CA THR A 34 10.88 5.63 1.67
C THR A 34 11.82 5.62 2.86
N ASN A 35 11.78 6.69 3.66
CA ASN A 35 12.64 6.80 4.83
C ASN A 35 12.36 5.72 5.86
N ARG A 36 11.09 5.39 6.08
CA ARG A 36 10.72 4.37 7.05
C ARG A 36 11.14 2.97 6.58
N ILE A 37 10.98 2.67 5.29
CA ILE A 37 11.42 1.38 4.76
C ILE A 37 12.93 1.21 4.95
N VAL A 38 13.69 2.24 4.60
CA VAL A 38 15.16 2.17 4.74
C VAL A 38 15.56 2.05 6.21
N LYS A 39 14.91 2.84 7.07
CA LYS A 39 15.28 2.87 8.49
C LYS A 39 14.93 1.58 9.21
N THR A 40 13.78 0.99 8.90
CA THR A 40 13.29 -0.18 9.63
C THR A 40 13.67 -1.50 8.98
N GLY A 41 13.95 -1.48 7.70
CA GLY A 41 14.25 -2.71 6.96
C GLY A 41 13.05 -3.61 6.75
N VAL A 42 11.83 -3.09 6.91
CA VAL A 42 10.62 -3.90 6.68
C VAL A 42 10.56 -4.39 5.24
N LYS A 43 9.93 -5.54 5.04
CA LYS A 43 9.81 -6.14 3.72
C LYS A 43 8.39 -6.05 3.16
N GLY A 44 7.48 -5.39 3.86
CA GLY A 44 6.11 -5.29 3.40
C GLY A 44 5.46 -3.98 3.81
N VAL A 45 4.59 -3.49 2.93
CA VAL A 45 3.82 -2.26 3.13
C VAL A 45 2.37 -2.57 2.81
N LEU A 46 1.49 -2.19 3.73
CA LEU A 46 0.04 -2.32 3.55
C LEU A 46 -0.53 -0.92 3.35
N ILE A 47 -1.29 -0.74 2.29
CA ILE A 47 -1.97 0.53 2.03
C ILE A 47 -3.47 0.28 2.11
N GLU A 48 -4.08 0.79 3.16
CA GLU A 48 -5.49 0.58 3.45
C GLU A 48 -6.28 1.75 2.85
N ILE A 49 -7.23 1.45 1.95
CA ILE A 49 -7.96 2.47 1.22
C ILE A 49 -9.48 2.28 1.30
N SER A 50 -9.97 1.60 2.34
CA SER A 50 -11.40 1.34 2.45
C SER A 50 -12.24 2.61 2.55
N SER A 51 -11.66 3.72 2.97
CA SER A 51 -12.36 5.00 3.07
C SER A 51 -12.47 5.73 1.73
N LEU A 52 -11.74 5.27 0.70
CA LEU A 52 -11.81 5.92 -0.61
C LEU A 52 -12.99 5.37 -1.39
N GLU A 53 -13.92 6.25 -1.75
CA GLU A 53 -15.09 5.91 -2.55
C GLU A 53 -14.91 6.30 -4.00
N ILE A 54 -14.08 7.31 -4.24
CA ILE A 54 -13.83 7.85 -5.57
C ILE A 54 -12.31 7.94 -5.76
N VAL A 55 -11.85 7.46 -6.90
CA VAL A 55 -10.43 7.59 -7.26
C VAL A 55 -10.36 8.16 -8.67
N ASP A 56 -9.25 8.84 -8.94
CA ASP A 56 -8.94 9.34 -10.26
C ASP A 56 -7.60 8.76 -10.70
N SER A 57 -7.16 9.17 -11.89
CA SER A 57 -5.89 8.67 -12.42
C SER A 57 -4.72 9.08 -11.54
N PHE A 58 -4.84 10.19 -10.82
CA PHE A 58 -3.78 10.64 -9.92
C PHE A 58 -3.55 9.63 -8.79
N ILE A 59 -4.64 9.21 -8.12
CA ILE A 59 -4.55 8.24 -7.03
C ILE A 59 -3.98 6.91 -7.55
N GLY A 60 -4.44 6.46 -8.72
CA GLY A 60 -3.92 5.22 -9.31
C GLY A 60 -2.41 5.30 -9.55
N ARG A 61 -1.94 6.45 -10.06
CA ARG A 61 -0.51 6.63 -10.29
C ARG A 61 0.26 6.68 -8.98
N ILE A 62 -0.28 7.31 -7.94
CA ILE A 62 0.37 7.36 -6.64
C ILE A 62 0.54 5.95 -6.06
N LEU A 63 -0.51 5.14 -6.12
CA LEU A 63 -0.43 3.76 -5.63
C LEU A 63 0.63 2.97 -6.40
N ASN A 64 0.67 3.12 -7.72
CA ASN A 64 1.68 2.48 -8.56
C ASN A 64 3.09 2.95 -8.21
N ASN A 65 3.25 4.25 -8.00
CA ASN A 65 4.57 4.82 -7.67
C ASN A 65 5.07 4.30 -6.33
N ILE A 66 4.17 4.23 -5.34
CA ILE A 66 4.54 3.69 -4.02
C ILE A 66 4.97 2.24 -4.15
N ALA A 67 4.23 1.43 -4.91
CA ALA A 67 4.56 0.03 -5.09
C ALA A 67 5.90 -0.15 -5.80
N THR A 68 6.14 0.64 -6.83
CA THR A 68 7.40 0.57 -7.59
C THR A 68 8.59 0.98 -6.71
N MET A 69 8.44 2.09 -5.99
CA MET A 69 9.49 2.58 -5.10
C MET A 69 9.77 1.56 -4.00
N SER A 70 8.73 0.99 -3.41
CA SER A 70 8.89 -0.01 -2.36
C SER A 70 9.62 -1.24 -2.87
N ARG A 71 9.29 -1.68 -4.08
CA ARG A 71 9.95 -2.85 -4.69
C ARG A 71 11.44 -2.59 -4.92
N ILE A 72 11.78 -1.37 -5.36
CA ILE A 72 13.18 -1.01 -5.54
C ILE A 72 13.94 -1.09 -4.21
N LEU A 73 13.24 -0.82 -3.11
CA LEU A 73 13.82 -0.90 -1.76
C LEU A 73 13.61 -2.29 -1.12
N ASP A 74 13.25 -3.28 -1.93
CA ASP A 74 13.09 -4.67 -1.49
C ASP A 74 11.93 -4.85 -0.51
N ALA A 75 10.82 -4.16 -0.76
CA ALA A 75 9.60 -4.31 0.02
C ALA A 75 8.40 -4.52 -0.91
N GLU A 76 7.49 -5.40 -0.53
CA GLU A 76 6.28 -5.68 -1.31
C GLU A 76 5.13 -4.82 -0.80
N THR A 77 4.24 -4.45 -1.70
CA THR A 77 3.08 -3.63 -1.38
C THR A 77 1.79 -4.42 -1.58
N VAL A 78 0.90 -4.35 -0.60
CA VAL A 78 -0.45 -4.90 -0.69
C VAL A 78 -1.44 -3.77 -0.44
N VAL A 79 -2.37 -3.56 -1.37
CA VAL A 79 -3.45 -2.59 -1.20
C VAL A 79 -4.63 -3.35 -0.61
N VAL A 80 -5.15 -2.87 0.51
CA VAL A 80 -6.23 -3.57 1.21
C VAL A 80 -7.49 -2.70 1.30
N GLY A 81 -8.63 -3.37 1.30
CA GLY A 81 -9.91 -2.73 1.51
C GLY A 81 -10.44 -1.94 0.32
N MET A 82 -9.97 -2.22 -0.88
CA MET A 82 -10.46 -1.50 -2.06
C MET A 82 -11.95 -1.76 -2.28
N GLN A 83 -12.73 -0.68 -2.35
CA GLN A 83 -14.15 -0.81 -2.66
C GLN A 83 -14.35 -1.20 -4.12
N PRO A 84 -15.40 -2.00 -4.43
CA PRO A 84 -15.63 -2.43 -5.80
C PRO A 84 -15.74 -1.28 -6.81
N ALA A 85 -16.38 -0.18 -6.44
CA ALA A 85 -16.50 0.98 -7.33
C ALA A 85 -15.13 1.56 -7.67
N VAL A 86 -14.20 1.54 -6.72
CA VAL A 86 -12.83 2.02 -6.95
C VAL A 86 -12.12 1.11 -7.94
N ALA A 87 -12.25 -0.21 -7.75
CA ALA A 87 -11.63 -1.18 -8.64
C ALA A 87 -12.13 -1.01 -10.07
N ILE A 88 -13.43 -0.84 -10.24
CA ILE A 88 -14.04 -0.64 -11.55
C ILE A 88 -13.50 0.63 -12.21
N THR A 89 -13.40 1.70 -11.45
CA THR A 89 -12.88 2.98 -11.97
C THR A 89 -11.43 2.84 -12.44
N LEU A 90 -10.60 2.13 -11.68
CA LEU A 90 -9.21 1.93 -12.07
C LEU A 90 -9.12 1.17 -13.39
N VAL A 91 -9.95 0.15 -13.58
CA VAL A 91 -9.99 -0.60 -14.83
C VAL A 91 -10.42 0.31 -15.97
N GLU A 92 -11.46 1.12 -15.76
CA GLU A 92 -11.98 2.02 -16.79
C GLU A 92 -10.96 3.09 -17.18
N LEU A 93 -10.12 3.50 -16.24
CA LEU A 93 -9.06 4.48 -16.51
C LEU A 93 -7.84 3.86 -17.18
N GLY A 94 -7.86 2.55 -17.38
CA GLY A 94 -6.73 1.84 -17.98
C GLY A 94 -5.54 1.74 -17.06
N LEU A 95 -5.76 1.88 -15.76
CA LEU A 95 -4.69 1.83 -14.77
C LEU A 95 -4.55 0.41 -14.24
N SER A 96 -3.44 -0.20 -14.57
CA SER A 96 -3.11 -1.53 -14.08
C SER A 96 -2.18 -1.37 -12.88
N LEU A 97 -2.58 -1.92 -11.74
CA LEU A 97 -1.71 -1.93 -10.55
C LEU A 97 -0.76 -3.11 -10.65
N THR A 98 0.10 -3.07 -11.65
CA THR A 98 1.05 -4.15 -11.93
C THR A 98 2.04 -4.29 -10.77
N GLY A 99 2.18 -5.52 -10.27
CA GLY A 99 3.09 -5.77 -9.17
C GLY A 99 2.52 -5.38 -7.82
N VAL A 100 1.27 -4.95 -7.78
CA VAL A 100 0.56 -4.66 -6.53
C VAL A 100 -0.42 -5.79 -6.29
N ARG A 101 -0.36 -6.35 -5.10
CA ARG A 101 -1.32 -7.36 -4.69
C ARG A 101 -2.43 -6.68 -3.90
N THR A 102 -3.59 -7.30 -3.85
CA THR A 102 -4.74 -6.75 -3.13
C THR A 102 -5.27 -7.77 -2.14
N ALA A 103 -5.91 -7.27 -1.09
CA ALA A 103 -6.56 -8.10 -0.11
C ALA A 103 -7.77 -7.35 0.43
N LEU A 104 -8.71 -8.08 1.02
CA LEU A 104 -9.95 -7.47 1.50
C LEU A 104 -9.80 -6.77 2.85
N SER A 105 -8.81 -7.15 3.63
CA SER A 105 -8.59 -6.58 4.96
C SER A 105 -7.11 -6.52 5.29
N VAL A 106 -6.78 -5.75 6.32
CA VAL A 106 -5.40 -5.66 6.81
C VAL A 106 -4.89 -7.04 7.21
N GLU A 107 -5.72 -7.81 7.92
CA GLU A 107 -5.31 -9.15 8.36
C GLU A 107 -4.97 -10.06 7.17
N LYS A 108 -5.82 -10.05 6.15
CA LYS A 108 -5.58 -10.86 4.96
C LYS A 108 -4.36 -10.36 4.21
N GLY A 109 -4.14 -9.05 4.18
CA GLY A 109 -2.96 -8.47 3.56
C GLY A 109 -1.69 -8.88 4.26
N MET A 110 -1.71 -8.89 5.60
CA MET A 110 -0.56 -9.34 6.37
C MET A 110 -0.26 -10.81 6.11
N ASN A 111 -1.31 -11.63 6.03
CA ASN A 111 -1.13 -13.05 5.72
C ASN A 111 -0.52 -13.26 4.34
N LEU A 112 -0.96 -12.47 3.35
CA LEU A 112 -0.37 -12.50 2.02
C LEU A 112 1.13 -12.18 2.08
N LEU A 113 1.49 -11.13 2.81
CA LEU A 113 2.88 -10.72 2.92
C LEU A 113 3.71 -11.77 3.63
N ARG A 114 3.21 -12.33 4.73
CA ARG A 114 3.93 -13.37 5.45
C ARG A 114 4.21 -14.57 4.55
N LYS A 115 3.19 -14.99 3.81
CA LYS A 115 3.31 -16.12 2.92
C LYS A 115 4.30 -15.85 1.80
N SER A 116 4.19 -14.68 1.19
CA SER A 116 5.06 -14.28 0.09
C SER A 116 6.52 -14.17 0.53
N LEU A 117 6.74 -13.71 1.75
CA LEU A 117 8.08 -13.50 2.28
C LEU A 117 8.62 -14.71 3.04
N GLY A 118 7.82 -15.79 3.14
CA GLY A 118 8.24 -16.98 3.85
C GLY A 118 8.26 -16.84 5.36
N LEU A 119 7.53 -15.86 5.89
CA LEU A 119 7.56 -15.57 7.33
C LEU A 119 6.52 -16.34 8.13
N SER A 120 5.45 -16.83 7.51
CA SER A 120 4.36 -17.48 8.22
C SER A 120 4.67 -18.92 8.55
N ALA A 121 5.46 -19.46 8.01
CA ALA A 121 5.78 -20.87 8.25
C ALA A 121 4.75 -21.69 8.98
N ASP A 122 4.30 -20.95 9.25
CA ASP A 122 3.82 -21.45 9.67
C ASP A 122 3.59 -22.05 9.66
N ALA A 123 3.76 -21.64 9.64
CA ALA A 123 3.68 -21.91 9.78
C ALA A 123 3.27 -22.74 9.88
N GLU A 124 3.02 -22.88 10.01
CA GLU A 124 2.75 -23.61 10.12
C GLU A 124 2.67 -24.51 9.70
N ALA A 125 3.04 -24.62 9.68
CA ALA A 125 3.08 -25.36 9.48
C ALA A 125 2.73 -26.18 9.36
#